data_38a87b60f762a7a15a57a95880034550
#
_entry.id   38a87b60f762a7a15a57a95880034550
#
_cell.length_a   1.000
_cell.length_b   1.000
_cell.length_c   1.000
_cell.angle_alpha   90.00
_cell.angle_beta   90.00
_cell.angle_gamma   90.00
#
_symmetry.space_group_name_H-M   'P 1'
#
loop_
_entity.id
_entity.type
_entity.pdbx_description
1 polymer ?
#
loop_
_entity_poly.entity_id
_entity_poly.type
_entity_poly.pdbx_seq_one_letter_code
_entity_poly.pdbx_strand_id
1 'polypeptide(L)'
;MATLLQVPPPSPLAAVEELHERLGFTYRELAAAVHADEATLHRWRATAERGAGAPPSPVYLARLAALQAFVDELSRTFRRWEDAAAWVDRPAPAFRGETARALIRAGHVDRVTGVLYGLNAGVFA
;
A
#
# COMPACT_ATOMS: atom_id res chain seq x y z
N MET A 1 -7.60 -26.47 -20.60
CA MET A 1 -8.27 -26.54 -19.38
C MET A 1 -7.59 -25.87 -18.20
N ALA A 2 -6.40 -26.29 -17.85
CA ALA A 2 -5.68 -25.65 -16.73
C ALA A 2 -5.49 -24.15 -16.96
N THR A 3 -5.38 -23.73 -18.22
CA THR A 3 -5.21 -22.34 -18.56
C THR A 3 -6.33 -21.44 -18.08
N LEU A 4 -7.53 -21.97 -17.91
CA LEU A 4 -8.65 -21.19 -17.41
C LEU A 4 -8.46 -20.75 -15.97
N LEU A 5 -7.59 -21.45 -15.24
CA LEU A 5 -7.32 -21.17 -13.85
C LEU A 5 -6.03 -20.38 -13.65
N GLN A 6 -5.34 -20.08 -14.73
CA GLN A 6 -4.10 -19.33 -14.67
C GLN A 6 -4.40 -17.84 -14.62
N VAL A 7 -4.50 -17.34 -13.42
CA VAL A 7 -4.58 -15.91 -13.18
C VAL A 7 -3.15 -15.41 -13.07
N PRO A 8 -2.77 -14.37 -13.81
CA PRO A 8 -1.43 -13.80 -13.63
C PRO A 8 -1.20 -13.44 -12.17
N PRO A 9 0.01 -13.64 -11.64
CA PRO A 9 0.29 -13.18 -10.30
C PRO A 9 0.05 -11.68 -10.21
N PRO A 10 -0.46 -11.17 -9.07
CA PRO A 10 -0.67 -9.73 -8.93
C PRO A 10 0.66 -9.00 -9.11
N SER A 11 0.60 -7.86 -9.79
CA SER A 11 1.78 -7.02 -9.97
C SER A 11 2.30 -6.59 -8.59
N PRO A 12 3.62 -6.56 -8.37
CA PRO A 12 4.18 -6.01 -7.14
C PRO A 12 3.75 -4.56 -6.91
N LEU A 13 3.32 -3.86 -7.95
CA LEU A 13 2.89 -2.47 -7.89
C LEU A 13 1.38 -2.30 -7.73
N ALA A 14 0.63 -3.39 -7.60
CA ALA A 14 -0.83 -3.32 -7.51
C ALA A 14 -1.29 -2.39 -6.37
N ALA A 15 -0.67 -2.50 -5.20
CA ALA A 15 -1.00 -1.65 -4.05
C ALA A 15 -0.67 -0.18 -4.32
N VAL A 16 0.42 0.09 -5.02
CA VAL A 16 0.80 1.45 -5.40
C VAL A 16 -0.31 2.10 -6.22
N GLU A 17 -0.79 1.41 -7.24
CA GLU A 17 -1.84 1.93 -8.10
C GLU A 17 -3.17 2.08 -7.34
N GLU A 18 -3.52 1.11 -6.50
CA GLU A 18 -4.73 1.19 -5.69
C GLU A 18 -4.71 2.40 -4.75
N LEU A 19 -3.60 2.60 -4.04
CA LEU A 19 -3.49 3.71 -3.09
C LEU A 19 -3.50 5.05 -3.81
N HIS A 20 -2.88 5.12 -4.99
CA HIS A 20 -2.88 6.33 -5.79
C HIS A 20 -4.30 6.66 -6.28
N GLU A 21 -4.98 5.70 -6.88
CA GLU A 21 -6.29 5.93 -7.48
C GLU A 21 -7.39 6.12 -6.46
N ARG A 22 -7.39 5.33 -5.39
CA ARG A 22 -8.51 5.29 -4.46
C ARG A 22 -8.36 6.18 -3.24
N LEU A 23 -7.13 6.37 -2.76
CA LEU A 23 -6.89 7.14 -1.55
C LEU A 23 -6.14 8.46 -1.79
N GLY A 24 -5.81 8.75 -3.04
CA GLY A 24 -5.16 10.01 -3.38
C GLY A 24 -3.71 10.14 -2.96
N PHE A 25 -3.04 9.01 -2.68
CA PHE A 25 -1.60 9.06 -2.43
C PHE A 25 -0.86 9.48 -3.69
N THR A 26 0.09 10.39 -3.56
CA THR A 26 0.95 10.74 -4.69
C THR A 26 1.99 9.65 -4.88
N TYR A 27 2.52 9.54 -6.10
CA TYR A 27 3.61 8.59 -6.34
C TYR A 27 4.85 8.95 -5.53
N ARG A 28 5.05 10.23 -5.25
CA ARG A 28 6.13 10.67 -4.37
C ARG A 28 5.97 10.10 -2.96
N GLU A 29 4.75 10.16 -2.42
CA GLU A 29 4.46 9.60 -1.11
C GLU A 29 4.65 8.09 -1.08
N LEU A 30 4.22 7.41 -2.13
CA LEU A 30 4.33 5.97 -2.24
C LEU A 30 5.78 5.51 -2.42
N ALA A 31 6.58 6.28 -3.17
CA ALA A 31 8.01 6.02 -3.26
C ALA A 31 8.67 6.14 -1.88
N ALA A 32 8.35 7.21 -1.15
CA ALA A 32 8.87 7.41 0.20
C ALA A 32 8.47 6.27 1.13
N ALA A 33 7.25 5.75 0.99
CA ALA A 33 6.74 4.65 1.80
C ALA A 33 7.59 3.39 1.67
N VAL A 34 8.20 3.16 0.52
CA VAL A 34 9.05 1.99 0.27
C VAL A 34 10.54 2.36 0.28
N HIS A 35 10.88 3.58 0.72
CA HIS A 35 12.24 4.08 0.81
C HIS A 35 12.96 4.14 -0.55
N ALA A 36 12.20 4.45 -1.60
CA ALA A 36 12.72 4.68 -2.94
C ALA A 36 12.50 6.14 -3.32
N ASP A 37 13.18 6.60 -4.36
CA ASP A 37 12.86 7.89 -4.95
C ASP A 37 11.76 7.74 -6.00
N GLU A 38 11.14 8.85 -6.35
CA GLU A 38 10.01 8.86 -7.28
C GLU A 38 10.43 8.37 -8.67
N ALA A 39 11.64 8.71 -9.11
CA ALA A 39 12.14 8.26 -10.42
C ALA A 39 12.25 6.73 -10.48
N THR A 40 12.71 6.11 -9.41
CA THR A 40 12.80 4.66 -9.31
C THR A 40 11.40 4.03 -9.40
N LEU A 41 10.42 4.58 -8.69
CA LEU A 41 9.05 4.09 -8.75
C LEU A 41 8.49 4.18 -10.17
N HIS A 42 8.68 5.30 -10.84
CA HIS A 42 8.19 5.46 -12.21
C HIS A 42 8.88 4.51 -13.18
N ARG A 43 10.16 4.20 -12.96
CA ARG A 43 10.86 3.21 -13.76
C ARG A 43 10.26 1.83 -13.60
N TRP A 44 9.93 1.42 -12.36
CA TRP A 44 9.24 0.16 -12.12
C TRP A 44 7.87 0.12 -12.79
N ARG A 45 7.12 1.23 -12.71
CA ARG A 45 5.81 1.32 -13.35
C ARG A 45 5.91 1.16 -14.87
N ALA A 46 6.88 1.82 -15.48
CA ALA A 46 7.11 1.69 -16.92
C ALA A 46 7.52 0.26 -17.31
N THR A 47 8.36 -0.37 -16.49
CA THR A 47 8.76 -1.76 -16.68
C THR A 47 7.56 -2.70 -16.61
N ALA A 48 6.68 -2.50 -15.66
CA ALA A 48 5.48 -3.31 -15.49
C ALA A 48 4.54 -3.17 -16.68
N GLU A 49 4.37 -1.94 -17.20
CA GLU A 49 3.53 -1.70 -18.38
C GLU A 49 4.05 -2.41 -19.62
N ARG A 50 5.37 -2.41 -19.80
CA ARG A 50 5.98 -3.07 -20.95
C ARG A 50 6.04 -4.58 -20.81
N GLY A 51 5.89 -5.09 -19.59
CA GLY A 51 6.06 -6.50 -19.32
C GLY A 51 7.50 -6.98 -19.50
N ALA A 52 8.46 -6.06 -19.48
CA ALA A 52 9.87 -6.35 -19.69
C ALA A 52 10.74 -5.37 -18.92
N GLY A 53 11.93 -5.81 -18.53
CA GLY A 53 12.86 -5.02 -17.77
C GLY A 53 13.15 -5.66 -16.42
N ALA A 54 14.04 -5.04 -15.65
CA ALA A 54 14.44 -5.56 -14.36
C ALA A 54 13.33 -5.31 -13.31
N PRO A 55 12.91 -6.34 -12.55
CA PRO A 55 11.98 -6.14 -11.46
C PRO A 55 12.67 -5.41 -10.30
N PRO A 56 11.90 -4.89 -9.32
CA PRO A 56 12.48 -4.39 -8.09
C PRO A 56 13.30 -5.47 -7.39
N SER A 57 14.34 -5.05 -6.68
CA SER A 57 15.16 -6.00 -5.91
C SER A 57 14.33 -6.64 -4.76
N PRO A 58 14.80 -7.77 -4.20
CA PRO A 58 14.07 -8.42 -3.11
C PRO A 58 13.72 -7.51 -1.93
N VAL A 59 14.61 -6.58 -1.57
CA VAL A 59 14.35 -5.63 -0.48
C VAL A 59 13.15 -4.75 -0.81
N TYR A 60 13.09 -4.23 -2.02
CA TYR A 60 11.95 -3.40 -2.44
C TYR A 60 10.68 -4.22 -2.65
N LEU A 61 10.81 -5.45 -3.13
CA LEU A 61 9.65 -6.34 -3.25
C LEU A 61 9.00 -6.58 -1.89
N ALA A 62 9.82 -6.75 -0.84
CA ALA A 62 9.30 -6.92 0.52
C ALA A 62 8.56 -5.68 1.00
N ARG A 63 9.08 -4.49 0.69
CA ARG A 63 8.45 -3.22 1.07
C ARG A 63 7.16 -2.99 0.28
N LEU A 64 7.14 -3.36 -0.98
CA LEU A 64 5.92 -3.29 -1.80
C LEU A 64 4.88 -4.29 -1.29
N ALA A 65 5.31 -5.46 -0.81
CA ALA A 65 4.41 -6.42 -0.20
C ALA A 65 3.79 -5.88 1.09
N ALA A 66 4.51 -5.06 1.84
CA ALA A 66 3.97 -4.40 3.03
C ALA A 66 2.86 -3.41 2.66
N LEU A 67 2.99 -2.70 1.53
CA LEU A 67 1.90 -1.86 1.02
C LEU A 67 0.68 -2.69 0.64
N GLN A 68 0.90 -3.86 0.04
CA GLN A 68 -0.20 -4.75 -0.31
C GLN A 68 -0.93 -5.25 0.94
N ALA A 69 -0.19 -5.61 1.99
CA ALA A 69 -0.78 -6.02 3.25
C ALA A 69 -1.63 -4.90 3.86
N PHE A 70 -1.19 -3.66 3.73
CA PHE A 70 -1.95 -2.50 4.19
C PHE A 70 -3.27 -2.36 3.40
N VAL A 71 -3.22 -2.46 2.07
CA VAL A 71 -4.41 -2.40 1.22
C VAL A 71 -5.38 -3.52 1.59
N ASP A 72 -4.87 -4.73 1.81
CA ASP A 72 -5.69 -5.87 2.19
C ASP A 72 -6.41 -5.63 3.53
N GLU A 73 -5.71 -5.07 4.52
CA GLU A 73 -6.32 -4.75 5.81
C GLU A 73 -7.34 -3.61 5.68
N LEU A 74 -7.08 -2.60 4.86
CA LEU A 74 -8.07 -1.57 4.58
C LEU A 74 -9.35 -2.17 4.02
N SER A 75 -9.21 -3.11 3.09
CA SER A 75 -10.37 -3.78 2.47
C SER A 75 -11.17 -4.60 3.46
N ARG A 76 -10.53 -5.14 4.50
CA ARG A 76 -11.22 -5.88 5.57
C ARG A 76 -11.89 -4.95 6.57
N THR A 77 -11.36 -3.73 6.74
CA THR A 77 -11.83 -2.78 7.74
C THR A 77 -12.99 -1.93 7.22
N PHE A 78 -12.89 -1.48 5.98
CA PHE A 78 -13.83 -0.54 5.39
C PHE A 78 -14.57 -1.18 4.21
N ARG A 79 -15.89 -0.93 4.14
CA ARG A 79 -16.71 -1.39 3.01
C ARG A 79 -16.55 -0.46 1.81
N ARG A 80 -16.23 0.80 2.06
CA ARG A 80 -16.18 1.83 1.03
C ARG A 80 -14.82 2.50 1.05
N TRP A 81 -14.27 2.72 -0.13
CA TRP A 81 -12.98 3.40 -0.25
C TRP A 81 -13.02 4.83 0.27
N GLU A 82 -14.18 5.48 0.20
CA GLU A 82 -14.37 6.83 0.73
C GLU A 82 -14.13 6.87 2.23
N ASP A 83 -14.57 5.85 2.95
CA ASP A 83 -14.35 5.76 4.40
C ASP A 83 -12.88 5.51 4.72
N ALA A 84 -12.23 4.65 3.95
CA ALA A 84 -10.80 4.42 4.08
C ALA A 84 -10.00 5.70 3.81
N ALA A 85 -10.38 6.44 2.76
CA ALA A 85 -9.73 7.70 2.42
C ALA A 85 -9.86 8.72 3.54
N ALA A 86 -11.04 8.82 4.15
CA ALA A 86 -11.26 9.71 5.28
C ALA A 86 -10.42 9.30 6.49
N TRP A 87 -10.30 8.00 6.72
CA TRP A 87 -9.56 7.47 7.86
C TRP A 87 -8.07 7.76 7.78
N VAL A 88 -7.47 7.61 6.59
CA VAL A 88 -6.00 7.80 6.44
C VAL A 88 -5.58 9.25 6.67
N ASP A 89 -6.50 10.19 6.53
CA ASP A 89 -6.21 11.61 6.71
C ASP A 89 -6.71 12.16 8.04
N ARG A 90 -7.22 11.31 8.92
CA ARG A 90 -7.69 11.71 10.24
C ARG A 90 -6.61 11.43 11.28
N PRO A 91 -6.24 12.42 12.11
CA PRO A 91 -5.35 12.18 13.25
C PRO A 91 -5.96 11.13 14.18
N ALA A 92 -5.14 10.23 14.69
CA ALA A 92 -5.61 9.14 15.55
C ALA A 92 -4.76 9.02 16.81
N PRO A 93 -5.38 8.73 17.97
CA PRO A 93 -4.63 8.51 19.22
C PRO A 93 -3.61 7.39 19.10
N ALA A 94 -3.93 6.33 18.34
CA ALA A 94 -3.01 5.21 18.12
C ALA A 94 -1.71 5.65 17.45
N PHE A 95 -1.72 6.79 16.76
CA PHE A 95 -0.55 7.37 16.09
C PHE A 95 -0.07 8.65 16.77
N ARG A 96 -0.44 8.85 18.03
CA ARG A 96 -0.05 10.04 18.81
C ARG A 96 -0.43 11.35 18.14
N GLY A 97 -1.61 11.38 17.53
CA GLY A 97 -2.12 12.56 16.84
C GLY A 97 -1.68 12.70 15.38
N GLU A 98 -0.83 11.80 14.90
CA GLU A 98 -0.45 11.76 13.50
C GLU A 98 -1.52 11.08 12.66
N THR A 99 -1.45 11.27 11.34
CA THR A 99 -2.33 10.56 10.40
C THR A 99 -1.65 9.29 9.91
N ALA A 100 -2.46 8.32 9.48
CA ALA A 100 -1.92 7.14 8.82
C ALA A 100 -1.09 7.53 7.59
N ARG A 101 -1.56 8.50 6.81
CA ARG A 101 -0.82 8.99 5.65
C ARG A 101 0.58 9.47 6.02
N ALA A 102 0.71 10.24 7.09
CA ALA A 102 2.01 10.74 7.54
C ALA A 102 2.96 9.59 7.91
N LEU A 103 2.44 8.57 8.59
CA LEU A 103 3.23 7.41 8.97
C LEU A 103 3.67 6.60 7.76
N ILE A 104 2.76 6.39 6.80
CA ILE A 104 3.07 5.67 5.57
C ILE A 104 4.14 6.41 4.78
N ARG A 105 3.99 7.72 4.64
CA ARG A 105 4.96 8.58 3.96
C ARG A 105 6.33 8.54 4.63
N ALA A 106 6.36 8.34 5.94
CA ALA A 106 7.60 8.22 6.69
C ALA A 106 8.21 6.80 6.65
N GLY A 107 7.57 5.85 5.98
CA GLY A 107 8.07 4.49 5.85
C GLY A 107 7.60 3.54 6.93
N HIS A 108 6.56 3.90 7.69
CA HIS A 108 6.04 3.10 8.81
C HIS A 108 4.73 2.39 8.46
N VAL A 109 4.66 1.80 7.27
CA VAL A 109 3.45 1.11 6.78
C VAL A 109 3.04 -0.02 7.72
N ASP A 110 4.00 -0.81 8.20
CA ASP A 110 3.72 -1.95 9.08
C ASP A 110 3.01 -1.53 10.36
N ARG A 111 3.35 -0.37 10.89
CA ARG A 111 2.73 0.16 12.10
C ARG A 111 1.26 0.47 11.87
N VAL A 112 0.94 1.06 10.73
CA VAL A 112 -0.44 1.37 10.36
C VAL A 112 -1.24 0.08 10.13
N THR A 113 -0.65 -0.87 9.43
CA THR A 113 -1.28 -2.17 9.18
C THR A 113 -1.57 -2.90 10.50
N GLY A 114 -0.63 -2.81 11.45
CA GLY A 114 -0.82 -3.42 12.77
C GLY A 114 -1.99 -2.82 13.53
N VAL A 115 -2.21 -1.51 13.44
CA VAL A 115 -3.36 -0.87 14.08
C VAL A 115 -4.66 -1.33 13.44
N LEU A 116 -4.71 -1.40 12.11
CA LEU A 116 -5.90 -1.91 11.40
C LEU A 116 -6.19 -3.35 11.77
N TYR A 117 -5.16 -4.17 11.84
CA TYR A 117 -5.31 -5.57 12.25
C TYR A 117 -5.90 -5.66 13.65
N GLY A 118 -5.42 -4.85 14.58
CA GLY A 118 -5.96 -4.80 15.93
C GLY A 118 -7.42 -4.37 15.98
N LEU A 119 -7.81 -3.40 15.16
CA LEU A 119 -9.22 -2.98 15.04
C LEU A 119 -10.09 -4.13 14.52
N ASN A 120 -9.62 -4.83 13.49
CA ASN A 120 -10.36 -5.95 12.93
C ASN A 120 -10.46 -7.13 13.90
N ALA A 121 -9.47 -7.30 14.77
CA ALA A 121 -9.46 -8.34 15.78
C ALA A 121 -10.20 -7.93 17.06
N GLY A 122 -10.73 -6.70 17.13
CA GLY A 122 -11.43 -6.20 18.31
C GLY A 122 -10.52 -5.80 19.46
N VAL A 123 -9.22 -5.66 19.24
CA VAL A 123 -8.25 -5.33 20.30
C VAL A 123 -8.49 -3.94 20.87
N PHE A 124 -9.01 -3.02 20.03
CA PHE A 124 -9.26 -1.64 20.43
C PHE A 124 -10.75 -1.34 20.57
N ALA A 125 -11.56 -2.36 20.71
CA ALA A 125 -13.01 -2.20 20.85
C ALA A 125 -13.40 -1.59 22.21
#